data_275cb3efd38e45e466633748f6bfdb86
#
_entry.id   275cb3efd38e45e466633748f6bfdb86
#
_cell.length_a   1.000
_cell.length_b   1.000
_cell.length_c   1.000
_cell.angle_alpha   90.00
_cell.angle_beta   90.00
_cell.angle_gamma   90.00
#
_symmetry.space_group_name_H-M   'P 1'
#
loop_
_entity.id
_entity.type
_entity.pdbx_description
1 polymer ?
#
loop_
_entity_poly.entity_id
_entity_poly.type
_entity_poly.pdbx_seq_one_letter_code
_entity_poly.pdbx_strand_id
1 'polypeptide(L)'
;MLILPLHRPLTRATFPIVTALLVVLNVAIFVLFQAGDWSRLEALEAWYGESGLAQAEWPAYLDFEAARDGPLAREALAQVPDADRAGVLFHARLRDLALERALAQAARDGAGAREAGHAGALQRDFDARASRVVTLEYRLRYGEIAPLRWVTAAFLHGGAMHLLGNMFFLLALGLLVEGALGPWRFILLYLAGAVGASLFALAWRWGEAGAALGASGAIAALMGAFALIWGWRPVRFFWWFFVLFDYVKKPAIWLLPVWVGWEALNLVFNPEAGVGFDAHLGGLFSGALLGWAFVRTGQVRHEFLDETDVAPDVATELDAIRARAGRMDLAAAQEALDALDARVPGRLDVSLVGYRLAVLGARRPEAARRALQALDIPARNTAEVALQLALLEEAFPLDRPVPGGAWREGVRRRWLALGCLGECRRLLEAWLADSATAGDWFELVLRARERGEGDLHHALLEEIVARFPASPEAGKAHFMLEHGH
;
A
#
# COMPACT_ATOMS: atom_id res chain seq x y z
N MET A 1 -3.86 20.31 -3.45
CA MET A 1 -3.13 19.96 -2.21
C MET A 1 -2.51 18.60 -2.38
N LEU A 2 -1.21 18.46 -2.13
CA LEU A 2 -0.51 17.17 -2.22
C LEU A 2 -0.11 16.76 -0.81
N ILE A 3 -0.48 15.54 -0.39
CA ILE A 3 -0.08 14.94 0.89
C ILE A 3 0.50 13.56 0.58
N LEU A 4 1.79 13.38 0.85
CA LEU A 4 2.51 12.14 0.59
C LEU A 4 3.12 11.60 1.88
N PRO A 5 2.87 10.33 2.22
CA PRO A 5 3.61 9.65 3.27
C PRO A 5 5.05 9.39 2.81
N LEU A 6 6.01 9.56 3.72
CA LEU A 6 7.41 9.33 3.44
C LEU A 6 7.75 7.84 3.50
N HIS A 7 8.59 7.38 2.57
CA HIS A 7 8.95 5.99 2.38
C HIS A 7 10.20 5.55 3.16
N ARG A 8 10.28 4.24 3.32
CA ARG A 8 11.49 3.51 3.72
C ARG A 8 12.46 3.36 2.55
N PRO A 9 13.76 3.17 2.84
CA PRO A 9 14.70 2.72 1.83
C PRO A 9 14.24 1.39 1.21
N LEU A 10 14.28 1.30 -0.12
CA LEU A 10 13.98 0.07 -0.84
C LEU A 10 15.14 -0.93 -0.66
N THR A 11 14.81 -2.11 -0.17
CA THR A 11 15.71 -3.26 -0.10
C THR A 11 15.16 -4.40 -0.94
N ARG A 12 15.95 -5.44 -1.21
CA ARG A 12 15.47 -6.64 -1.92
C ARG A 12 14.32 -7.33 -1.15
N ALA A 13 14.33 -7.27 0.17
CA ALA A 13 13.30 -7.89 1.01
C ALA A 13 12.00 -7.06 1.11
N THR A 14 12.08 -5.74 0.93
CA THR A 14 10.96 -4.81 1.01
C THR A 14 10.47 -4.32 -0.35
N PHE A 15 11.01 -4.87 -1.45
CA PHE A 15 10.62 -4.46 -2.79
C PHE A 15 9.16 -4.86 -3.08
N PRO A 16 8.29 -3.91 -3.43
CA PRO A 16 6.85 -4.13 -3.62
C PRO A 16 6.61 -4.68 -5.04
N ILE A 17 6.65 -5.99 -5.17
CA ILE A 17 6.57 -6.67 -6.48
C ILE A 17 5.23 -6.44 -7.14
N VAL A 18 4.11 -6.53 -6.39
CA VAL A 18 2.76 -6.37 -6.95
C VAL A 18 2.51 -4.93 -7.37
N THR A 19 2.93 -3.95 -6.57
CA THR A 19 2.87 -2.53 -6.96
C THR A 19 3.63 -2.28 -8.26
N ALA A 20 4.85 -2.79 -8.38
CA ALA A 20 5.64 -2.66 -9.61
C ALA A 20 4.95 -3.33 -10.80
N LEU A 21 4.41 -4.53 -10.62
CA LEU A 21 3.67 -5.25 -11.67
C LEU A 21 2.40 -4.49 -12.09
N LEU A 22 1.64 -3.91 -11.15
CA LEU A 22 0.48 -3.09 -11.46
C LEU A 22 0.85 -1.83 -12.24
N VAL A 23 1.96 -1.18 -11.89
CA VAL A 23 2.48 -0.03 -12.67
C VAL A 23 2.83 -0.45 -14.09
N VAL A 24 3.60 -1.53 -14.24
CA VAL A 24 3.97 -2.06 -15.57
C VAL A 24 2.73 -2.45 -16.38
N LEU A 25 1.75 -3.10 -15.74
CA LEU A 25 0.50 -3.50 -16.40
C LEU A 25 -0.30 -2.29 -16.90
N ASN A 26 -0.48 -1.24 -16.07
CA ASN A 26 -1.18 -0.03 -16.47
C ASN A 26 -0.46 0.68 -17.64
N VAL A 27 0.86 0.80 -17.57
CA VAL A 27 1.68 1.37 -18.66
C VAL A 27 1.56 0.53 -19.92
N ALA A 28 1.64 -0.80 -19.81
CA ALA A 28 1.52 -1.70 -20.94
C ALA A 28 0.14 -1.62 -21.60
N ILE A 29 -0.94 -1.59 -20.82
CA ILE A 29 -2.30 -1.42 -21.34
C ILE A 29 -2.42 -0.08 -22.08
N PHE A 30 -1.93 1.00 -21.50
CA PHE A 30 -1.99 2.31 -22.13
C PHE A 30 -1.19 2.36 -23.44
N VAL A 31 0.04 1.86 -23.44
CA VAL A 31 0.92 1.94 -24.62
C VAL A 31 0.54 0.94 -25.70
N LEU A 32 0.15 -0.29 -25.35
CA LEU A 32 -0.07 -1.35 -26.34
C LEU A 32 -1.52 -1.39 -26.85
N PHE A 33 -2.49 -0.99 -26.04
CA PHE A 33 -3.90 -1.12 -26.38
C PHE A 33 -4.62 0.21 -26.59
N GLN A 34 -4.33 1.23 -25.74
CA GLN A 34 -5.00 2.54 -25.84
C GLN A 34 -4.27 3.55 -26.76
N ALA A 35 -2.99 3.32 -27.11
CA ALA A 35 -2.22 4.28 -27.90
C ALA A 35 -2.86 4.62 -29.26
N GLY A 36 -3.62 3.69 -29.84
CA GLY A 36 -4.36 3.90 -31.08
C GLY A 36 -5.79 4.42 -30.92
N ASP A 37 -6.28 4.61 -29.69
CA ASP A 37 -7.70 4.95 -29.48
C ASP A 37 -8.06 6.32 -30.00
N TRP A 38 -7.13 7.29 -29.89
CA TRP A 38 -7.37 8.64 -30.41
C TRP A 38 -7.63 8.63 -31.92
N SER A 39 -6.74 8.00 -32.70
CA SER A 39 -6.90 7.91 -34.15
C SER A 39 -8.09 7.07 -34.57
N ARG A 40 -8.44 6.02 -33.80
CA ARG A 40 -9.65 5.23 -34.05
C ARG A 40 -10.90 6.04 -33.75
N LEU A 41 -10.90 6.88 -32.74
CA LEU A 41 -12.00 7.75 -32.36
C LEU A 41 -12.23 8.85 -33.44
N GLU A 42 -11.15 9.50 -33.90
CA GLU A 42 -11.22 10.47 -35.01
C GLU A 42 -11.76 9.83 -36.30
N ALA A 43 -11.29 8.63 -36.63
CA ALA A 43 -11.77 7.87 -37.77
C ALA A 43 -13.24 7.44 -37.62
N LEU A 44 -13.69 7.12 -36.42
CA LEU A 44 -15.07 6.80 -36.11
C LEU A 44 -15.97 8.03 -36.25
N GLU A 45 -15.53 9.19 -35.77
CA GLU A 45 -16.26 10.48 -35.89
C GLU A 45 -16.40 10.90 -37.34
N ALA A 46 -15.31 10.86 -38.12
CA ALA A 46 -15.33 11.16 -39.55
C ALA A 46 -16.30 10.23 -40.31
N TRP A 47 -16.18 8.92 -40.07
CA TRP A 47 -17.08 7.93 -40.66
C TRP A 47 -18.56 8.19 -40.28
N TYR A 48 -18.82 8.53 -39.00
CA TYR A 48 -20.18 8.84 -38.54
C TYR A 48 -20.79 10.02 -39.26
N GLY A 49 -20.02 11.07 -39.50
CA GLY A 49 -20.46 12.24 -40.28
C GLY A 49 -20.72 11.94 -41.74
N GLU A 50 -19.90 11.07 -42.38
CA GLU A 50 -19.96 10.75 -43.79
C GLU A 50 -20.96 9.65 -44.15
N SER A 51 -21.23 8.72 -43.22
CA SER A 51 -22.05 7.52 -43.47
C SER A 51 -23.53 7.77 -43.71
N GLY A 52 -24.04 8.96 -43.37
CA GLY A 52 -25.46 9.25 -43.32
C GLY A 52 -26.17 8.79 -42.04
N LEU A 53 -25.49 8.13 -41.12
CA LEU A 53 -26.05 7.64 -39.84
C LEU A 53 -26.48 8.81 -38.96
N ALA A 54 -25.67 9.86 -38.84
CA ALA A 54 -25.99 11.06 -38.06
C ALA A 54 -27.27 11.74 -38.53
N GLN A 55 -27.46 11.85 -39.84
CA GLN A 55 -28.67 12.43 -40.44
C GLN A 55 -29.91 11.57 -40.14
N ALA A 56 -29.77 10.24 -40.18
CA ALA A 56 -30.85 9.32 -39.88
C ALA A 56 -31.24 9.34 -38.40
N GLU A 57 -30.27 9.52 -37.49
CA GLU A 57 -30.48 9.53 -36.05
C GLU A 57 -30.90 10.90 -35.48
N TRP A 58 -30.65 12.01 -36.19
CA TRP A 58 -30.92 13.37 -35.72
C TRP A 58 -32.36 13.60 -35.25
N PRO A 59 -33.42 13.15 -35.97
CA PRO A 59 -34.81 13.31 -35.51
C PRO A 59 -35.06 12.59 -34.18
N ALA A 60 -34.53 11.36 -34.00
CA ALA A 60 -34.67 10.59 -32.78
C ALA A 60 -33.93 11.24 -31.60
N TYR A 61 -32.79 11.87 -31.85
CA TYR A 61 -32.07 12.67 -30.87
C TYR A 61 -32.88 13.88 -30.40
N LEU A 62 -33.49 14.63 -31.33
CA LEU A 62 -34.34 15.74 -30.95
C LEU A 62 -35.54 15.31 -30.10
N ASP A 63 -36.15 14.16 -30.40
CA ASP A 63 -37.26 13.61 -29.65
C ASP A 63 -36.82 13.13 -28.25
N PHE A 64 -35.63 12.51 -28.16
CA PHE A 64 -35.04 12.09 -26.89
C PHE A 64 -34.78 13.29 -25.97
N GLU A 65 -34.14 14.35 -26.46
CA GLU A 65 -33.84 15.54 -25.67
C GLU A 65 -35.12 16.31 -25.28
N ALA A 66 -36.13 16.37 -26.20
CA ALA A 66 -37.42 16.95 -25.87
C ALA A 66 -38.15 16.18 -24.75
N ALA A 67 -38.05 14.87 -24.75
CA ALA A 67 -38.63 14.03 -23.70
C ALA A 67 -37.93 14.19 -22.37
N ARG A 68 -36.59 14.41 -22.36
CA ARG A 68 -35.78 14.54 -21.18
C ARG A 68 -35.80 15.95 -20.57
N ASP A 69 -35.54 16.97 -21.39
CA ASP A 69 -35.27 18.34 -20.94
C ASP A 69 -36.33 19.34 -21.41
N GLY A 70 -37.35 18.84 -22.10
CA GLY A 70 -38.51 19.63 -22.56
C GLY A 70 -38.36 20.24 -23.96
N PRO A 71 -39.43 20.94 -24.45
CA PRO A 71 -39.48 21.43 -25.81
C PRO A 71 -38.43 22.48 -26.14
N LEU A 72 -37.95 23.24 -25.16
CA LEU A 72 -36.92 24.26 -25.37
C LEU A 72 -35.57 23.63 -25.77
N ALA A 73 -35.23 22.44 -25.24
CA ALA A 73 -34.04 21.72 -25.64
C ALA A 73 -34.12 21.32 -27.14
N ARG A 74 -35.28 20.83 -27.57
CA ARG A 74 -35.53 20.53 -29.00
C ARG A 74 -35.35 21.75 -29.89
N GLU A 75 -35.91 22.89 -29.49
CA GLU A 75 -35.81 24.14 -30.26
C GLU A 75 -34.34 24.61 -30.35
N ALA A 76 -33.59 24.55 -29.27
CA ALA A 76 -32.18 24.90 -29.24
C ALA A 76 -31.35 23.99 -30.18
N LEU A 77 -31.56 22.68 -30.11
CA LEU A 77 -30.89 21.72 -30.98
C LEU A 77 -31.31 21.85 -32.46
N ALA A 78 -32.57 22.20 -32.74
CA ALA A 78 -33.03 22.44 -34.12
C ALA A 78 -32.32 23.63 -34.80
N GLN A 79 -31.72 24.55 -34.01
CA GLN A 79 -30.93 25.67 -34.54
C GLN A 79 -29.47 25.29 -34.85
N VAL A 80 -29.03 24.08 -34.49
CA VAL A 80 -27.65 23.60 -34.77
C VAL A 80 -27.51 23.50 -36.31
N PRO A 81 -26.50 24.15 -36.90
CA PRO A 81 -26.23 24.07 -38.35
C PRO A 81 -26.02 22.61 -38.78
N ASP A 82 -26.52 22.27 -39.98
CA ASP A 82 -26.43 20.91 -40.50
C ASP A 82 -25.01 20.35 -40.51
N ALA A 83 -24.01 21.20 -40.75
CA ALA A 83 -22.59 20.83 -40.74
C ALA A 83 -22.08 20.37 -39.35
N ASP A 84 -22.68 20.87 -38.26
CA ASP A 84 -22.22 20.60 -36.90
C ASP A 84 -22.99 19.46 -36.22
N ARG A 85 -24.19 19.09 -36.79
CA ARG A 85 -25.09 18.08 -36.21
C ARG A 85 -24.41 16.74 -35.93
N ALA A 86 -23.61 16.26 -36.87
CA ALA A 86 -22.92 14.98 -36.75
C ALA A 86 -21.98 14.98 -35.58
N GLY A 87 -21.17 16.02 -35.36
CA GLY A 87 -20.25 16.14 -34.24
C GLY A 87 -21.00 16.26 -32.90
N VAL A 88 -22.03 17.09 -32.81
CA VAL A 88 -22.86 17.24 -31.61
C VAL A 88 -23.47 15.89 -31.19
N LEU A 89 -24.10 15.20 -32.14
CA LEU A 89 -24.75 13.92 -31.86
C LEU A 89 -23.74 12.82 -31.55
N PHE A 90 -22.59 12.79 -32.24
CA PHE A 90 -21.50 11.84 -31.95
C PHE A 90 -21.04 11.92 -30.51
N HIS A 91 -20.73 13.12 -30.03
CA HIS A 91 -20.27 13.31 -28.65
C HIS A 91 -21.36 13.03 -27.62
N ALA A 92 -22.62 13.41 -27.89
CA ALA A 92 -23.75 13.08 -27.02
C ALA A 92 -23.94 11.57 -26.91
N ARG A 93 -23.93 10.86 -28.03
CA ARG A 93 -24.10 9.41 -28.10
C ARG A 93 -22.99 8.64 -27.33
N LEU A 94 -21.73 9.08 -27.48
CA LEU A 94 -20.63 8.42 -26.74
C LEU A 94 -20.71 8.62 -25.23
N ARG A 95 -21.35 9.69 -24.76
CA ARG A 95 -21.46 10.01 -23.34
C ARG A 95 -22.70 9.42 -22.67
N ASP A 96 -23.81 9.30 -23.42
CA ASP A 96 -25.11 8.95 -22.88
C ASP A 96 -25.60 7.58 -23.36
N LEU A 97 -25.58 6.63 -22.42
CA LEU A 97 -26.05 5.26 -22.65
C LEU A 97 -27.56 5.19 -22.93
N ALA A 98 -28.36 6.09 -22.33
CA ALA A 98 -29.79 6.14 -22.55
C ALA A 98 -30.10 6.62 -23.96
N LEU A 99 -29.37 7.65 -24.44
CA LEU A 99 -29.46 8.10 -25.84
C LEU A 99 -29.03 6.97 -26.79
N GLU A 100 -27.91 6.32 -26.58
CA GLU A 100 -27.45 5.20 -27.41
C GLU A 100 -28.53 4.11 -27.56
N ARG A 101 -29.18 3.74 -26.45
CA ARG A 101 -30.28 2.79 -26.46
C ARG A 101 -31.51 3.30 -27.20
N ALA A 102 -31.86 4.58 -27.05
CA ALA A 102 -32.95 5.21 -27.75
C ALA A 102 -32.73 5.25 -29.28
N LEU A 103 -31.51 5.60 -29.71
CA LEU A 103 -31.13 5.60 -31.13
C LEU A 103 -31.17 4.19 -31.72
N ALA A 104 -30.65 3.21 -30.99
CA ALA A 104 -30.71 1.79 -31.40
C ALA A 104 -32.17 1.28 -31.48
N GLN A 105 -33.07 1.75 -30.63
CA GLN A 105 -34.49 1.43 -30.70
C GLN A 105 -35.16 2.10 -31.89
N ALA A 106 -34.92 3.39 -32.10
CA ALA A 106 -35.46 4.15 -33.24
C ALA A 106 -35.05 3.52 -34.60
N ALA A 107 -33.81 3.04 -34.70
CA ALA A 107 -33.33 2.34 -35.89
C ALA A 107 -34.05 0.98 -36.12
N ARG A 108 -34.58 0.34 -35.09
CA ARG A 108 -35.41 -0.89 -35.22
C ARG A 108 -36.85 -0.59 -35.59
N ASP A 109 -37.40 0.50 -35.05
CA ASP A 109 -38.81 0.88 -35.18
C ASP A 109 -39.11 1.75 -36.43
N GLY A 110 -38.06 2.22 -37.14
CA GLY A 110 -38.15 3.14 -38.26
C GLY A 110 -39.07 2.70 -39.40
N ALA A 111 -39.76 3.64 -39.96
CA ALA A 111 -40.87 3.48 -40.94
C ALA A 111 -40.41 2.89 -42.26
N GLY A 112 -40.57 1.59 -42.44
CA GLY A 112 -40.35 0.86 -43.69
C GLY A 112 -39.20 -0.15 -43.61
N ALA A 113 -39.47 -1.38 -44.02
CA ALA A 113 -38.50 -2.49 -43.91
C ALA A 113 -37.16 -2.24 -44.63
N ARG A 114 -37.13 -1.34 -45.63
CA ARG A 114 -35.92 -1.01 -46.38
C ARG A 114 -35.07 0.06 -45.71
N GLU A 115 -35.67 1.10 -45.12
CA GLU A 115 -34.98 2.18 -44.39
C GLU A 115 -34.50 1.69 -43.03
N ALA A 116 -35.33 0.93 -42.30
CA ALA A 116 -34.95 0.25 -41.07
C ALA A 116 -33.79 -0.75 -41.30
N GLY A 117 -33.76 -1.44 -42.43
CA GLY A 117 -32.65 -2.34 -42.79
C GLY A 117 -31.33 -1.59 -43.03
N HIS A 118 -31.39 -0.41 -43.68
CA HIS A 118 -30.20 0.41 -43.94
C HIS A 118 -29.67 1.07 -42.68
N ALA A 119 -30.52 1.76 -41.90
CA ALA A 119 -30.13 2.37 -40.63
C ALA A 119 -29.60 1.32 -39.63
N GLY A 120 -30.24 0.17 -39.56
CA GLY A 120 -29.75 -0.94 -38.73
C GLY A 120 -28.40 -1.53 -39.21
N ALA A 121 -28.10 -1.46 -40.52
CA ALA A 121 -26.77 -1.85 -41.03
C ALA A 121 -25.70 -0.85 -40.62
N LEU A 122 -25.96 0.45 -40.76
CA LEU A 122 -25.07 1.53 -40.32
C LEU A 122 -24.83 1.50 -38.81
N GLN A 123 -25.89 1.21 -38.03
CA GLN A 123 -25.78 1.04 -36.59
C GLN A 123 -24.82 -0.10 -36.22
N ARG A 124 -24.94 -1.26 -36.84
CA ARG A 124 -24.02 -2.39 -36.60
C ARG A 124 -22.59 -2.07 -37.00
N ASP A 125 -22.39 -1.31 -38.09
CA ASP A 125 -21.07 -0.88 -38.53
C ASP A 125 -20.45 0.13 -37.51
N PHE A 126 -21.26 1.05 -36.99
CA PHE A 126 -20.85 1.94 -35.89
C PHE A 126 -20.40 1.15 -34.68
N ASP A 127 -21.22 0.21 -34.20
CA ASP A 127 -20.92 -0.61 -33.02
C ASP A 127 -19.65 -1.44 -33.21
N ALA A 128 -19.45 -2.01 -34.41
CA ALA A 128 -18.25 -2.77 -34.76
C ALA A 128 -16.97 -1.90 -34.81
N ARG A 129 -17.10 -0.62 -35.17
CA ARG A 129 -15.97 0.33 -35.14
C ARG A 129 -15.73 0.86 -33.74
N ALA A 130 -16.78 1.20 -33.00
CA ALA A 130 -16.72 1.68 -31.63
C ALA A 130 -16.08 0.64 -30.69
N SER A 131 -16.38 -0.66 -30.87
CA SER A 131 -15.79 -1.74 -30.07
C SER A 131 -14.28 -1.92 -30.29
N ARG A 132 -13.70 -1.36 -31.34
CA ARG A 132 -12.24 -1.34 -31.56
C ARG A 132 -11.55 -0.25 -30.75
N VAL A 133 -12.27 0.72 -30.21
CA VAL A 133 -11.77 1.75 -29.31
C VAL A 133 -11.76 1.17 -27.89
N VAL A 134 -10.61 0.76 -27.41
CA VAL A 134 -10.45 0.04 -26.12
C VAL A 134 -11.04 0.83 -24.95
N THR A 135 -10.81 2.14 -24.96
CA THR A 135 -11.38 3.04 -23.94
C THR A 135 -12.91 3.02 -23.92
N LEU A 136 -13.59 3.01 -25.07
CA LEU A 136 -15.05 2.95 -25.14
C LEU A 136 -15.59 1.60 -24.69
N GLU A 137 -14.92 0.51 -25.05
CA GLU A 137 -15.36 -0.86 -24.78
C GLU A 137 -15.27 -1.22 -23.30
N TYR A 138 -14.18 -0.79 -22.59
CA TYR A 138 -13.89 -1.27 -21.26
C TYR A 138 -14.02 -0.24 -20.13
N ARG A 139 -14.42 1.01 -20.41
CA ARG A 139 -14.72 2.03 -19.39
C ARG A 139 -15.99 1.70 -18.62
N LEU A 140 -16.10 2.19 -17.40
CA LEU A 140 -17.32 2.12 -16.60
C LEU A 140 -18.37 3.07 -17.20
N ARG A 141 -19.58 2.59 -17.50
CA ARG A 141 -20.69 3.38 -18.03
C ARG A 141 -21.80 3.48 -16.99
N TYR A 142 -22.30 4.66 -16.73
CA TYR A 142 -23.36 4.90 -15.77
C TYR A 142 -24.71 4.41 -16.34
N GLY A 143 -25.38 3.49 -15.62
CA GLY A 143 -26.66 2.95 -16.08
C GLY A 143 -26.61 1.56 -16.70
N GLU A 144 -25.49 0.83 -16.55
CA GLU A 144 -25.42 -0.60 -16.88
C GLU A 144 -24.74 -1.42 -15.78
N ILE A 145 -25.16 -2.67 -15.64
CA ILE A 145 -24.52 -3.64 -14.76
C ILE A 145 -23.58 -4.51 -15.60
N ALA A 146 -22.29 -4.17 -15.61
CA ALA A 146 -21.26 -4.87 -16.37
C ALA A 146 -20.06 -5.18 -15.47
N PRO A 147 -20.06 -6.32 -14.72
CA PRO A 147 -19.04 -6.61 -13.71
C PRO A 147 -17.60 -6.57 -14.24
N LEU A 148 -17.36 -6.97 -15.50
CA LEU A 148 -16.05 -6.88 -16.11
C LEU A 148 -15.54 -5.42 -16.12
N ARG A 149 -16.42 -4.45 -16.44
CA ARG A 149 -16.09 -3.02 -16.51
C ARG A 149 -15.80 -2.41 -15.13
N TRP A 150 -16.28 -3.00 -14.04
CA TRP A 150 -15.97 -2.55 -12.67
C TRP A 150 -14.49 -2.71 -12.34
N VAL A 151 -13.82 -3.64 -13.03
CA VAL A 151 -12.39 -3.89 -12.85
C VAL A 151 -11.58 -3.30 -13.98
N THR A 152 -11.99 -3.51 -15.25
CA THR A 152 -11.19 -3.08 -16.42
C THR A 152 -11.04 -1.57 -16.50
N ALA A 153 -12.07 -0.81 -16.09
CA ALA A 153 -12.01 0.65 -16.03
C ALA A 153 -10.85 1.18 -15.17
N ALA A 154 -10.44 0.44 -14.13
CA ALA A 154 -9.32 0.81 -13.25
C ALA A 154 -7.93 0.67 -13.93
N PHE A 155 -7.85 0.11 -15.13
CA PHE A 155 -6.61 -0.05 -15.89
C PHE A 155 -6.54 0.85 -17.14
N LEU A 156 -7.60 1.61 -17.41
CA LEU A 156 -7.67 2.54 -18.54
C LEU A 156 -7.32 3.96 -18.08
N HIS A 157 -6.77 4.76 -18.98
CA HIS A 157 -6.40 6.14 -18.68
C HIS A 157 -6.81 7.08 -19.81
N GLY A 158 -7.32 8.27 -19.44
CA GLY A 158 -7.78 9.30 -20.39
C GLY A 158 -6.66 10.09 -21.06
N GLY A 159 -5.38 9.80 -20.73
CA GLY A 159 -4.21 10.45 -21.32
C GLY A 159 -2.95 10.21 -20.50
N ALA A 160 -1.80 10.58 -21.07
CA ALA A 160 -0.48 10.31 -20.46
C ALA A 160 -0.31 10.97 -19.08
N MET A 161 -0.80 12.20 -18.91
CA MET A 161 -0.69 12.88 -17.60
C MET A 161 -1.59 12.23 -16.54
N HIS A 162 -2.76 11.70 -16.93
CA HIS A 162 -3.65 10.95 -16.05
C HIS A 162 -2.98 9.63 -15.60
N LEU A 163 -2.36 8.91 -16.56
CA LEU A 163 -1.56 7.71 -16.23
C LEU A 163 -0.41 8.05 -15.28
N LEU A 164 0.39 9.07 -15.61
CA LEU A 164 1.56 9.45 -14.80
C LEU A 164 1.18 9.79 -13.36
N GLY A 165 0.12 10.58 -13.17
CA GLY A 165 -0.40 10.92 -11.85
C GLY A 165 -0.84 9.67 -11.06
N ASN A 166 -1.58 8.77 -11.70
CA ASN A 166 -2.00 7.52 -11.07
C ASN A 166 -0.81 6.63 -10.70
N MET A 167 0.17 6.47 -11.59
CA MET A 167 1.36 5.64 -11.30
C MET A 167 2.21 6.22 -10.18
N PHE A 168 2.31 7.54 -10.10
CA PHE A 168 2.99 8.21 -8.99
C PHE A 168 2.32 7.89 -7.64
N PHE A 169 1.00 8.04 -7.52
CA PHE A 169 0.28 7.73 -6.28
C PHE A 169 0.23 6.23 -6.00
N LEU A 170 0.13 5.38 -7.03
CA LEU A 170 0.19 3.93 -6.87
C LEU A 170 1.54 3.49 -6.30
N LEU A 171 2.65 4.03 -6.80
CA LEU A 171 3.97 3.77 -6.23
C LEU A 171 4.07 4.31 -4.79
N ALA A 172 3.64 5.54 -4.57
CA ALA A 172 3.74 6.19 -3.26
C ALA A 172 3.00 5.41 -2.15
N LEU A 173 1.77 4.99 -2.39
CA LEU A 173 0.95 4.29 -1.40
C LEU A 173 1.16 2.78 -1.45
N GLY A 174 1.38 2.23 -2.65
CA GLY A 174 1.57 0.81 -2.85
C GLY A 174 2.77 0.27 -2.09
N LEU A 175 3.90 0.99 -2.11
CA LEU A 175 5.09 0.66 -1.32
C LEU A 175 4.78 0.43 0.17
N LEU A 176 3.96 1.28 0.75
CA LEU A 176 3.59 1.20 2.15
C LEU A 176 2.57 0.09 2.41
N VAL A 177 1.47 0.11 1.65
CA VAL A 177 0.33 -0.79 1.90
C VAL A 177 0.67 -2.23 1.53
N GLU A 178 1.43 -2.47 0.45
CA GLU A 178 1.92 -3.82 0.11
C GLU A 178 2.90 -4.34 1.18
N GLY A 179 3.79 -3.49 1.68
CA GLY A 179 4.68 -3.84 2.78
C GLY A 179 3.93 -4.27 4.03
N ALA A 180 2.87 -3.54 4.40
CA ALA A 180 2.06 -3.81 5.58
C ALA A 180 1.17 -5.06 5.44
N LEU A 181 0.63 -5.33 4.25
CA LEU A 181 -0.32 -6.43 4.03
C LEU A 181 0.31 -7.68 3.40
N GLY A 182 1.41 -7.50 2.68
CA GLY A 182 1.97 -8.51 1.78
C GLY A 182 1.22 -8.57 0.43
N PRO A 183 1.80 -9.28 -0.58
CA PRO A 183 1.39 -9.19 -1.97
C PRO A 183 -0.07 -9.62 -2.22
N TRP A 184 -0.51 -10.73 -1.64
CA TRP A 184 -1.84 -11.29 -1.90
C TRP A 184 -2.98 -10.45 -1.33
N ARG A 185 -2.83 -9.90 -0.12
CA ARG A 185 -3.83 -9.02 0.47
C ARG A 185 -3.84 -7.65 -0.19
N PHE A 186 -2.69 -7.21 -0.65
CA PHE A 186 -2.57 -5.96 -1.40
C PHE A 186 -3.30 -6.02 -2.74
N ILE A 187 -3.13 -7.08 -3.55
CA ILE A 187 -3.86 -7.21 -4.82
C ILE A 187 -5.36 -7.38 -4.59
N LEU A 188 -5.75 -8.12 -3.54
CA LEU A 188 -7.16 -8.23 -3.15
C LEU A 188 -7.75 -6.86 -2.80
N LEU A 189 -7.03 -6.05 -2.01
CA LEU A 189 -7.43 -4.69 -1.64
C LEU A 189 -7.56 -3.80 -2.89
N TYR A 190 -6.59 -3.85 -3.79
CA TYR A 190 -6.59 -3.05 -5.01
C TYR A 190 -7.80 -3.37 -5.91
N LEU A 191 -8.03 -4.65 -6.18
CA LEU A 191 -9.14 -5.10 -7.04
C LEU A 191 -10.51 -4.90 -6.38
N ALA A 192 -10.65 -5.24 -5.10
CA ALA A 192 -11.89 -4.99 -4.37
C ALA A 192 -12.17 -3.48 -4.20
N GLY A 193 -11.11 -2.67 -4.05
CA GLY A 193 -11.19 -1.22 -4.06
C GLY A 193 -11.67 -0.66 -5.39
N ALA A 194 -11.18 -1.18 -6.53
CA ALA A 194 -11.67 -0.82 -7.86
C ALA A 194 -13.16 -1.14 -8.02
N VAL A 195 -13.59 -2.33 -7.58
CA VAL A 195 -15.02 -2.72 -7.58
C VAL A 195 -15.84 -1.80 -6.68
N GLY A 196 -15.38 -1.52 -5.45
CA GLY A 196 -16.08 -0.63 -4.51
C GLY A 196 -16.22 0.80 -5.05
N ALA A 197 -15.17 1.33 -5.69
CA ALA A 197 -15.20 2.62 -6.38
C ALA A 197 -16.23 2.63 -7.52
N SER A 198 -16.24 1.59 -8.35
CA SER A 198 -17.17 1.46 -9.47
C SER A 198 -18.63 1.34 -9.00
N LEU A 199 -18.88 0.53 -7.96
CA LEU A 199 -20.23 0.37 -7.40
C LEU A 199 -20.76 1.66 -6.78
N PHE A 200 -19.92 2.41 -6.09
CA PHE A 200 -20.33 3.71 -5.52
C PHE A 200 -20.64 4.72 -6.63
N ALA A 201 -19.80 4.82 -7.66
CA ALA A 201 -20.02 5.69 -8.81
C ALA A 201 -21.32 5.33 -9.55
N LEU A 202 -21.58 4.03 -9.76
CA LEU A 202 -22.85 3.56 -10.34
C LEU A 202 -24.05 3.89 -9.46
N ALA A 203 -23.95 3.73 -8.16
CA ALA A 203 -25.04 4.05 -7.23
C ALA A 203 -25.34 5.57 -7.20
N TRP A 204 -24.28 6.39 -7.30
CA TRP A 204 -24.41 7.85 -7.28
C TRP A 204 -24.95 8.41 -8.59
N ARG A 205 -24.45 7.90 -9.72
CA ARG A 205 -24.74 8.44 -11.09
C ARG A 205 -25.60 7.53 -11.94
N TRP A 206 -26.39 6.66 -11.35
CA TRP A 206 -27.18 5.70 -12.13
C TRP A 206 -28.11 6.40 -13.12
N GLY A 207 -27.93 6.09 -14.41
CA GLY A 207 -28.73 6.67 -15.50
C GLY A 207 -28.29 8.05 -15.96
N GLU A 208 -27.25 8.64 -15.36
CA GLU A 208 -26.68 9.88 -15.86
C GLU A 208 -25.81 9.63 -17.11
N ALA A 209 -25.67 10.67 -17.93
CA ALA A 209 -24.71 10.67 -19.04
C ALA A 209 -23.29 10.71 -18.48
N GLY A 210 -22.42 9.85 -18.98
CA GLY A 210 -21.00 9.82 -18.59
C GLY A 210 -20.42 8.42 -18.44
N ALA A 211 -19.13 8.42 -18.13
CA ALA A 211 -18.36 7.20 -17.92
C ALA A 211 -17.17 7.51 -17.02
N ALA A 212 -16.68 6.50 -16.31
CA ALA A 212 -15.47 6.61 -15.50
C ALA A 212 -14.39 5.64 -15.97
N LEU A 213 -13.13 6.04 -15.78
CA LEU A 213 -11.95 5.23 -16.02
C LEU A 213 -10.77 5.79 -15.20
N GLY A 214 -9.82 4.94 -14.90
CA GLY A 214 -8.59 5.30 -14.18
C GLY A 214 -8.36 4.47 -12.93
N ALA A 215 -7.09 4.26 -12.60
CA ALA A 215 -6.68 3.56 -11.39
C ALA A 215 -7.01 4.31 -10.09
N SER A 216 -7.44 5.56 -10.18
CA SER A 216 -7.58 6.46 -9.04
C SER A 216 -8.56 5.98 -7.97
N GLY A 217 -9.67 5.31 -8.36
CA GLY A 217 -10.60 4.71 -7.41
C GLY A 217 -9.97 3.57 -6.58
N ALA A 218 -9.17 2.71 -7.20
CA ALA A 218 -8.41 1.68 -6.51
C ALA A 218 -7.29 2.29 -5.64
N ILE A 219 -6.64 3.36 -6.10
CA ILE A 219 -5.64 4.11 -5.33
C ILE A 219 -6.30 4.78 -4.12
N ALA A 220 -7.50 5.35 -4.27
CA ALA A 220 -8.28 5.88 -3.16
C ALA A 220 -8.58 4.79 -2.11
N ALA A 221 -8.81 3.53 -2.55
CA ALA A 221 -8.93 2.42 -1.61
C ALA A 221 -7.62 2.14 -0.86
N LEU A 222 -6.46 2.25 -1.51
CA LEU A 222 -5.17 2.18 -0.81
C LEU A 222 -5.03 3.31 0.23
N MET A 223 -5.51 4.53 -0.08
CA MET A 223 -5.51 5.66 0.86
C MET A 223 -6.40 5.39 2.07
N GLY A 224 -7.62 4.90 1.85
CA GLY A 224 -8.55 4.51 2.91
C GLY A 224 -7.99 3.41 3.81
N ALA A 225 -7.43 2.35 3.20
CA ALA A 225 -6.79 1.27 3.93
C ALA A 225 -5.55 1.73 4.71
N PHE A 226 -4.69 2.57 4.11
CA PHE A 226 -3.54 3.16 4.77
C PHE A 226 -3.95 3.88 6.07
N ALA A 227 -4.97 4.73 6.02
CA ALA A 227 -5.43 5.48 7.18
C ALA A 227 -5.86 4.55 8.33
N LEU A 228 -6.52 3.42 8.05
CA LEU A 228 -6.98 2.46 9.07
C LEU A 228 -5.88 1.53 9.55
N ILE A 229 -4.99 1.08 8.66
CA ILE A 229 -3.88 0.18 9.00
C ILE A 229 -2.89 0.88 9.92
N TRP A 230 -2.50 2.12 9.60
CA TRP A 230 -1.62 2.91 10.50
C TRP A 230 -2.37 3.50 11.69
N GLY A 231 -3.66 3.82 11.53
CA GLY A 231 -4.53 4.27 12.61
C GLY A 231 -3.96 5.48 13.35
N TRP A 232 -3.83 5.35 14.66
CA TRP A 232 -3.29 6.41 15.54
C TRP A 232 -1.76 6.54 15.52
N ARG A 233 -1.05 5.68 14.78
CA ARG A 233 0.40 5.80 14.63
C ARG A 233 0.75 7.09 13.91
N PRO A 234 1.70 7.88 14.45
CA PRO A 234 2.13 9.10 13.82
C PRO A 234 2.99 8.78 12.60
N VAL A 235 2.63 9.32 11.46
CA VAL A 235 3.37 9.20 10.19
C VAL A 235 3.84 10.59 9.76
N ARG A 236 5.03 10.66 9.15
CA ARG A 236 5.51 11.90 8.55
C ARG A 236 4.89 12.07 7.18
N PHE A 237 4.27 13.22 6.96
CA PHE A 237 3.70 13.60 5.68
C PHE A 237 4.44 14.81 5.15
N PHE A 238 4.74 14.78 3.85
CA PHE A 238 5.03 15.98 3.10
C PHE A 238 3.71 16.56 2.63
N TRP A 239 3.42 17.81 2.97
CA TRP A 239 2.28 18.52 2.42
C TRP A 239 2.73 19.75 1.63
N TRP A 240 2.05 20.01 0.54
CA TRP A 240 2.30 21.12 -0.35
C TRP A 240 0.99 21.77 -0.76
N PHE A 241 0.91 23.06 -0.55
CA PHE A 241 -0.22 23.89 -0.94
C PHE A 241 0.31 25.21 -1.52
N PHE A 242 0.24 25.41 -2.82
CA PHE A 242 0.83 26.50 -3.58
C PHE A 242 2.34 26.63 -3.31
N VAL A 243 2.73 27.71 -2.59
CA VAL A 243 4.16 28.00 -2.23
C VAL A 243 4.53 27.51 -0.83
N LEU A 244 3.55 27.04 -0.08
CA LEU A 244 3.76 26.53 1.29
C LEU A 244 3.96 25.02 1.26
N PHE A 245 5.04 24.57 1.84
CA PHE A 245 5.30 23.14 2.03
C PHE A 245 6.00 22.90 3.36
N ASP A 246 5.70 21.78 3.99
CA ASP A 246 6.32 21.40 5.26
C ASP A 246 6.18 19.90 5.49
N TYR A 247 6.89 19.41 6.50
CA TYR A 247 6.78 18.05 6.98
C TYR A 247 6.02 18.02 8.31
N VAL A 248 4.90 17.31 8.33
CA VAL A 248 4.06 17.21 9.50
C VAL A 248 4.02 15.76 9.99
N LYS A 249 4.24 15.53 11.28
CA LYS A 249 4.06 14.23 11.93
C LYS A 249 2.71 14.21 12.63
N LYS A 250 1.75 13.45 12.09
CA LYS A 250 0.37 13.32 12.64
C LYS A 250 -0.11 11.88 12.52
N PRO A 251 -1.09 11.44 13.35
CA PRO A 251 -1.71 10.14 13.19
C PRO A 251 -2.33 9.96 11.80
N ALA A 252 -2.08 8.81 11.17
CA ALA A 252 -2.54 8.51 9.81
C ALA A 252 -4.07 8.57 9.67
N ILE A 253 -4.80 8.22 10.73
CA ILE A 253 -6.26 8.19 10.74
C ILE A 253 -6.89 9.55 10.38
N TRP A 254 -6.21 10.68 10.68
CA TRP A 254 -6.72 12.01 10.36
C TRP A 254 -6.73 12.33 8.86
N LEU A 255 -6.00 11.56 8.06
CA LEU A 255 -6.03 11.74 6.60
C LEU A 255 -7.36 11.29 6.01
N LEU A 256 -8.00 10.29 6.57
CA LEU A 256 -9.27 9.78 6.04
C LEU A 256 -10.36 10.84 6.00
N PRO A 257 -10.70 11.53 7.10
CA PRO A 257 -11.70 12.60 7.05
C PRO A 257 -11.27 13.78 6.16
N VAL A 258 -9.97 14.08 6.06
CA VAL A 258 -9.46 15.14 5.18
C VAL A 258 -9.67 14.74 3.71
N TRP A 259 -9.33 13.53 3.31
CA TRP A 259 -9.53 13.05 1.94
C TRP A 259 -11.00 12.91 1.59
N VAL A 260 -11.82 12.30 2.48
CA VAL A 260 -13.26 12.18 2.27
C VAL A 260 -13.91 13.56 2.15
N GLY A 261 -13.56 14.50 3.04
CA GLY A 261 -14.07 15.86 2.98
C GLY A 261 -13.68 16.60 1.70
N TRP A 262 -12.44 16.44 1.23
CA TRP A 262 -11.98 17.02 -0.04
C TRP A 262 -12.74 16.47 -1.24
N GLU A 263 -12.88 15.14 -1.35
CA GLU A 263 -13.61 14.51 -2.44
C GLU A 263 -15.11 14.87 -2.41
N ALA A 264 -15.72 14.87 -1.24
CA ALA A 264 -17.13 15.25 -1.08
C ALA A 264 -17.40 16.72 -1.45
N LEU A 265 -16.53 17.63 -1.04
CA LEU A 265 -16.63 19.05 -1.44
C LEU A 265 -16.52 19.21 -2.96
N ASN A 266 -15.55 18.54 -3.60
CA ASN A 266 -15.39 18.62 -5.05
C ASN A 266 -16.55 17.96 -5.79
N LEU A 267 -17.11 16.86 -5.26
CA LEU A 267 -18.29 16.21 -5.85
C LEU A 267 -19.49 17.16 -5.90
N VAL A 268 -19.65 18.02 -4.88
CA VAL A 268 -20.77 18.97 -4.80
C VAL A 268 -20.50 20.26 -5.57
N PHE A 269 -19.29 20.84 -5.46
CA PHE A 269 -18.99 22.17 -5.96
C PHE A 269 -18.29 22.18 -7.32
N ASN A 270 -17.71 21.06 -7.75
CA ASN A 270 -16.96 20.93 -9.01
C ASN A 270 -17.37 19.67 -9.81
N PRO A 271 -18.66 19.38 -10.00
CA PRO A 271 -19.10 18.12 -10.64
C PRO A 271 -18.61 17.95 -12.08
N GLU A 272 -18.31 19.07 -12.77
CA GLU A 272 -17.87 19.09 -14.17
C GLU A 272 -16.35 19.06 -14.34
N ALA A 273 -15.57 18.87 -13.27
CA ALA A 273 -14.11 18.90 -13.33
C ALA A 273 -13.48 17.72 -14.13
N GLY A 274 -14.29 16.80 -14.63
CA GLY A 274 -13.80 15.59 -15.32
C GLY A 274 -13.07 14.59 -14.43
N VAL A 275 -13.22 14.72 -13.11
CA VAL A 275 -12.65 13.84 -12.07
C VAL A 275 -13.76 13.01 -11.44
N GLY A 276 -13.52 11.71 -11.27
CA GLY A 276 -14.47 10.78 -10.64
C GLY A 276 -14.45 10.86 -9.11
N PHE A 277 -14.84 12.01 -8.53
CA PHE A 277 -14.87 12.21 -7.06
C PHE A 277 -15.77 11.20 -6.35
N ASP A 278 -16.85 10.78 -6.98
CA ASP A 278 -17.74 9.70 -6.56
C ASP A 278 -17.00 8.35 -6.48
N ALA A 279 -16.27 7.98 -7.53
CA ALA A 279 -15.44 6.77 -7.53
C ALA A 279 -14.33 6.83 -6.47
N HIS A 280 -13.73 8.01 -6.23
CA HIS A 280 -12.73 8.20 -5.18
C HIS A 280 -13.35 7.99 -3.79
N LEU A 281 -14.53 8.53 -3.52
CA LEU A 281 -15.25 8.29 -2.25
C LEU A 281 -15.54 6.80 -2.05
N GLY A 282 -16.04 6.12 -3.10
CA GLY A 282 -16.27 4.68 -3.07
C GLY A 282 -15.01 3.89 -2.77
N GLY A 283 -13.88 4.28 -3.37
CA GLY A 283 -12.56 3.75 -3.09
C GLY A 283 -12.15 3.97 -1.63
N LEU A 284 -12.19 5.20 -1.14
CA LEU A 284 -11.85 5.53 0.26
C LEU A 284 -12.65 4.70 1.26
N PHE A 285 -13.96 4.59 1.09
CA PHE A 285 -14.82 3.83 2.00
C PHE A 285 -14.56 2.32 1.93
N SER A 286 -14.48 1.74 0.74
CA SER A 286 -14.21 0.30 0.57
C SER A 286 -12.81 -0.06 1.09
N GLY A 287 -11.82 0.78 0.83
CA GLY A 287 -10.46 0.62 1.32
C GLY A 287 -10.38 0.75 2.84
N ALA A 288 -11.05 1.73 3.43
CA ALA A 288 -11.12 1.89 4.89
C ALA A 288 -11.78 0.66 5.55
N LEU A 289 -12.88 0.15 4.98
CA LEU A 289 -13.56 -1.05 5.47
C LEU A 289 -12.65 -2.28 5.42
N LEU A 290 -11.97 -2.51 4.29
CA LEU A 290 -11.04 -3.63 4.13
C LEU A 290 -9.81 -3.48 5.03
N GLY A 291 -9.24 -2.26 5.14
CA GLY A 291 -8.14 -1.97 6.05
C GLY A 291 -8.50 -2.25 7.50
N TRP A 292 -9.68 -1.81 7.92
CA TRP A 292 -10.22 -2.14 9.25
C TRP A 292 -10.37 -3.66 9.45
N ALA A 293 -10.91 -4.38 8.46
CA ALA A 293 -11.07 -5.83 8.53
C ALA A 293 -9.71 -6.54 8.66
N PHE A 294 -8.67 -6.13 7.90
CA PHE A 294 -7.32 -6.69 8.02
C PHE A 294 -6.70 -6.43 9.40
N VAL A 295 -6.89 -5.24 9.96
CA VAL A 295 -6.43 -4.92 11.34
C VAL A 295 -7.15 -5.80 12.36
N ARG A 296 -8.48 -5.91 12.28
CA ARG A 296 -9.30 -6.70 13.22
C ARG A 296 -9.01 -8.19 13.17
N THR A 297 -8.61 -8.70 12.02
CA THR A 297 -8.30 -10.14 11.81
C THR A 297 -6.81 -10.46 11.98
N GLY A 298 -6.00 -9.49 12.43
CA GLY A 298 -4.55 -9.70 12.68
C GLY A 298 -3.75 -9.99 11.40
N GLN A 299 -4.22 -9.54 10.24
CA GLN A 299 -3.58 -9.82 8.94
C GLN A 299 -2.57 -8.75 8.51
N VAL A 300 -2.30 -7.78 9.36
CA VAL A 300 -1.33 -6.70 9.13
C VAL A 300 0.02 -7.09 9.72
N ARG A 301 1.09 -6.83 9.00
CA ARG A 301 2.47 -7.04 9.44
C ARG A 301 2.89 -5.92 10.39
N HIS A 302 2.74 -6.12 11.69
CA HIS A 302 3.05 -5.11 12.70
C HIS A 302 4.53 -4.71 12.67
N GLU A 303 5.43 -5.65 12.42
CA GLU A 303 6.87 -5.40 12.26
C GLU A 303 7.16 -4.32 11.19
N PHE A 304 6.41 -4.36 10.10
CA PHE A 304 6.53 -3.35 9.05
C PHE A 304 6.02 -1.98 9.51
N LEU A 305 5.02 -1.90 10.36
CA LEU A 305 4.48 -0.64 10.89
C LEU A 305 5.40 -0.02 11.95
N ASP A 306 5.98 -0.85 12.83
CA ASP A 306 6.78 -0.39 13.96
C ASP A 306 8.17 0.08 13.52
N GLU A 307 8.72 -0.49 12.45
CA GLU A 307 9.99 -0.04 11.86
C GLU A 307 9.92 1.33 11.16
N THR A 308 8.73 1.90 10.92
CA THR A 308 8.58 3.25 10.35
C THR A 308 9.06 4.38 11.28
N ASP A 309 9.41 4.06 12.54
CA ASP A 309 9.96 5.04 13.49
C ASP A 309 11.48 5.31 13.33
N VAL A 310 12.16 4.59 12.44
CA VAL A 310 13.51 4.99 12.02
C VAL A 310 13.36 6.22 11.13
N ALA A 311 13.55 7.39 11.69
CA ALA A 311 13.66 8.60 10.91
C ALA A 311 14.69 8.38 9.78
N PRO A 312 14.36 8.60 8.50
CA PRO A 312 15.30 8.43 7.38
C PRO A 312 16.62 9.15 7.60
N ASP A 313 16.58 10.16 8.41
CA ASP A 313 17.66 11.00 8.88
C ASP A 313 18.73 10.21 9.65
N VAL A 314 18.35 9.40 10.64
CA VAL A 314 19.30 8.64 11.48
C VAL A 314 19.98 7.51 10.69
N ALA A 315 19.26 6.79 9.84
CA ALA A 315 19.83 5.74 9.01
C ALA A 315 20.84 6.32 7.99
N THR A 316 20.48 7.44 7.34
CA THR A 316 21.34 8.14 6.40
C THR A 316 22.60 8.69 7.09
N GLU A 317 22.46 9.24 8.30
CA GLU A 317 23.58 9.72 9.09
C GLU A 317 24.50 8.58 9.56
N LEU A 318 23.92 7.45 10.01
CA LEU A 318 24.70 6.27 10.36
C LEU A 318 25.47 5.70 9.17
N ASP A 319 24.88 5.70 7.96
CA ASP A 319 25.57 5.27 6.75
C ASP A 319 26.71 6.23 6.38
N ALA A 320 26.51 7.53 6.54
CA ALA A 320 27.59 8.52 6.36
C ALA A 320 28.72 8.34 7.38
N ILE A 321 28.38 8.02 8.65
CA ILE A 321 29.35 7.72 9.71
C ILE A 321 30.12 6.44 9.37
N ARG A 322 29.43 5.37 8.94
CA ARG A 322 30.06 4.13 8.49
C ARG A 322 30.99 4.33 7.29
N ALA A 323 30.57 5.16 6.35
CA ALA A 323 31.41 5.51 5.18
C ALA A 323 32.69 6.26 5.57
N ARG A 324 32.64 7.18 6.55
CA ARG A 324 33.82 7.83 7.13
C ARG A 324 34.72 6.83 7.82
N ALA A 325 34.14 5.95 8.64
CA ALA A 325 34.88 4.88 9.32
C ALA A 325 35.58 3.95 8.30
N GLY A 326 34.91 3.58 7.21
CA GLY A 326 35.49 2.79 6.13
C GLY A 326 36.67 3.44 5.40
N ARG A 327 36.73 4.78 5.41
CA ARG A 327 37.88 5.57 4.94
C ARG A 327 38.95 5.82 6.01
N MET A 328 38.83 5.19 7.19
CA MET A 328 39.68 5.38 8.35
C MET A 328 39.71 6.81 8.93
N ASP A 329 38.73 7.63 8.59
CA ASP A 329 38.52 8.93 9.22
C ASP A 329 37.74 8.77 10.53
N LEU A 330 38.40 8.13 11.51
CA LEU A 330 37.77 7.72 12.76
C LEU A 330 37.45 8.91 13.66
N ALA A 331 38.21 10.02 13.57
CA ALA A 331 37.95 11.20 14.38
C ALA A 331 36.64 11.90 13.94
N ALA A 332 36.47 12.17 12.65
CA ALA A 332 35.26 12.78 12.13
C ALA A 332 34.04 11.85 12.22
N ALA A 333 34.26 10.52 12.13
CA ALA A 333 33.20 9.53 12.35
C ALA A 333 32.73 9.53 13.82
N GLN A 334 33.66 9.64 14.78
CA GLN A 334 33.34 9.69 16.21
C GLN A 334 32.59 10.98 16.57
N GLU A 335 33.06 12.13 16.10
CA GLU A 335 32.41 13.44 16.33
C GLU A 335 30.95 13.43 15.80
N ALA A 336 30.76 12.93 14.59
CA ALA A 336 29.42 12.79 14.00
C ALA A 336 28.52 11.83 14.78
N LEU A 337 29.09 10.72 15.27
CA LEU A 337 28.35 9.75 16.10
C LEU A 337 27.94 10.36 17.44
N ASP A 338 28.83 11.08 18.11
CA ASP A 338 28.57 11.68 19.43
C ASP A 338 27.47 12.77 19.29
N ALA A 339 27.48 13.55 18.21
CA ALA A 339 26.42 14.50 17.89
C ALA A 339 25.06 13.80 17.62
N LEU A 340 25.08 12.65 16.94
CA LEU A 340 23.88 11.86 16.70
C LEU A 340 23.35 11.23 17.98
N ASP A 341 24.21 10.62 18.79
CA ASP A 341 23.85 9.97 20.07
C ASP A 341 23.25 10.95 21.08
N ALA A 342 23.79 12.19 21.12
CA ALA A 342 23.22 13.28 21.93
C ALA A 342 21.80 13.68 21.48
N ARG A 343 21.50 13.58 20.21
CA ARG A 343 20.21 13.97 19.61
C ARG A 343 19.17 12.86 19.73
N VAL A 344 19.58 11.59 19.65
CA VAL A 344 18.71 10.42 19.68
C VAL A 344 19.25 9.34 20.66
N PRO A 345 19.28 9.64 21.95
CA PRO A 345 19.88 8.76 22.95
C PRO A 345 19.15 7.42 23.07
N GLY A 346 19.88 6.38 23.47
CA GLY A 346 19.32 5.07 23.78
C GLY A 346 18.88 4.25 22.57
N ARG A 347 19.46 4.50 21.39
CA ARG A 347 19.22 3.70 20.18
C ARG A 347 20.28 2.62 20.03
N LEU A 348 19.83 1.38 19.80
CA LEU A 348 20.69 0.23 19.62
C LEU A 348 21.60 0.35 18.39
N ASP A 349 21.05 0.79 17.25
CA ASP A 349 21.80 0.98 16.00
C ASP A 349 22.93 2.02 16.12
N VAL A 350 22.70 3.11 16.85
CA VAL A 350 23.72 4.13 17.16
C VAL A 350 24.82 3.55 18.06
N SER A 351 24.43 2.85 19.15
CA SER A 351 25.36 2.22 20.07
C SER A 351 26.22 1.14 19.41
N LEU A 352 25.65 0.36 18.48
CA LEU A 352 26.39 -0.64 17.70
C LEU A 352 27.44 0.00 16.78
N VAL A 353 27.13 1.14 16.17
CA VAL A 353 28.13 1.88 15.37
C VAL A 353 29.24 2.42 16.28
N GLY A 354 28.91 2.90 17.49
CA GLY A 354 29.89 3.31 18.49
C GLY A 354 30.83 2.21 18.91
N TYR A 355 30.31 1.00 19.14
CA TYR A 355 31.11 -0.19 19.38
C TYR A 355 32.08 -0.46 18.21
N ARG A 356 31.58 -0.50 16.98
CA ARG A 356 32.41 -0.74 15.78
C ARG A 356 33.53 0.30 15.61
N LEU A 357 33.24 1.58 15.85
CA LEU A 357 34.25 2.63 15.81
C LEU A 357 35.33 2.45 16.88
N ALA A 358 34.96 2.03 18.07
CA ALA A 358 35.91 1.74 19.14
C ALA A 358 36.81 0.54 18.79
N VAL A 359 36.24 -0.50 18.17
CA VAL A 359 37.00 -1.67 17.67
C VAL A 359 37.99 -1.26 16.58
N LEU A 360 37.51 -0.51 15.55
CA LEU A 360 38.36 -0.03 14.47
C LEU A 360 39.52 0.87 14.97
N GLY A 361 39.23 1.69 15.99
CA GLY A 361 40.23 2.54 16.64
C GLY A 361 41.14 1.81 17.64
N ALA A 362 41.06 0.47 17.72
CA ALA A 362 41.79 -0.38 18.67
C ALA A 362 41.61 0.03 20.16
N ARG A 363 40.51 0.72 20.51
CA ARG A 363 40.19 1.22 21.87
C ARG A 363 39.42 0.16 22.63
N ARG A 364 40.09 -0.94 23.03
CA ARG A 364 39.47 -2.10 23.67
C ARG A 364 38.60 -1.79 24.91
N PRO A 365 39.02 -0.95 25.89
CA PRO A 365 38.17 -0.63 27.02
C PRO A 365 36.89 0.12 26.63
N GLU A 366 36.99 1.02 25.66
CA GLU A 366 35.85 1.74 25.11
C GLU A 366 34.89 0.82 24.35
N ALA A 367 35.42 -0.12 23.56
CA ALA A 367 34.60 -1.09 22.86
C ALA A 367 33.80 -1.96 23.85
N ALA A 368 34.43 -2.45 24.91
CA ALA A 368 33.75 -3.23 25.94
C ALA A 368 32.64 -2.40 26.65
N ARG A 369 32.93 -1.14 26.97
CA ARG A 369 31.94 -0.21 27.55
C ARG A 369 30.75 0.01 26.62
N ARG A 370 31.00 0.28 25.35
CA ARG A 370 29.95 0.49 24.33
C ARG A 370 29.13 -0.77 24.09
N ALA A 371 29.74 -1.94 24.11
CA ALA A 371 29.03 -3.20 24.01
C ALA A 371 28.03 -3.39 25.16
N LEU A 372 28.48 -3.16 26.42
CA LEU A 372 27.59 -3.24 27.58
C LEU A 372 26.45 -2.22 27.52
N GLN A 373 26.72 -0.99 27.07
CA GLN A 373 25.68 0.01 26.87
C GLN A 373 24.64 -0.43 25.82
N ALA A 374 25.08 -1.04 24.72
CA ALA A 374 24.18 -1.56 23.70
C ALA A 374 23.32 -2.73 24.20
N LEU A 375 23.86 -3.57 25.09
CA LEU A 375 23.11 -4.65 25.73
C LEU A 375 22.09 -4.14 26.77
N ASP A 376 22.35 -3.00 27.39
CA ASP A 376 21.39 -2.37 28.32
C ASP A 376 20.19 -1.74 27.62
N ILE A 377 20.30 -1.42 26.32
CA ILE A 377 19.19 -0.90 25.52
C ILE A 377 18.16 -2.02 25.35
N PRO A 378 16.85 -1.81 25.68
CA PRO A 378 15.84 -2.81 25.47
C PRO A 378 15.65 -3.12 23.98
N ALA A 379 15.85 -4.38 23.59
CA ALA A 379 15.48 -4.86 22.26
C ALA A 379 13.97 -4.72 22.05
N ARG A 380 13.55 -4.27 20.89
CA ARG A 380 12.14 -4.02 20.54
C ARG A 380 11.52 -5.19 19.78
N ASN A 381 12.35 -6.01 19.16
CA ASN A 381 11.95 -7.13 18.31
C ASN A 381 13.04 -8.21 18.28
N THR A 382 12.72 -9.33 17.65
CA THR A 382 13.62 -10.49 17.53
C THR A 382 14.90 -10.17 16.72
N ALA A 383 14.83 -9.29 15.75
CA ALA A 383 16.00 -8.87 14.97
C ALA A 383 17.01 -8.08 15.82
N GLU A 384 16.52 -7.21 16.71
CA GLU A 384 17.39 -6.51 17.66
C GLU A 384 18.01 -7.47 18.70
N VAL A 385 17.27 -8.52 19.11
CA VAL A 385 17.82 -9.59 19.97
C VAL A 385 18.96 -10.32 19.26
N ALA A 386 18.78 -10.67 17.99
CA ALA A 386 19.85 -11.31 17.21
C ALA A 386 21.10 -10.41 17.08
N LEU A 387 20.92 -9.09 16.92
CA LEU A 387 22.03 -8.14 16.91
C LEU A 387 22.74 -8.06 18.27
N GLN A 388 22.01 -8.08 19.39
CA GLN A 388 22.59 -8.10 20.73
C GLN A 388 23.33 -9.40 21.01
N LEU A 389 22.82 -10.55 20.54
CA LEU A 389 23.51 -11.83 20.65
C LEU A 389 24.83 -11.83 19.85
N ALA A 390 24.77 -11.36 18.58
CA ALA A 390 25.97 -11.24 17.77
C ALA A 390 27.02 -10.30 18.38
N LEU A 391 26.55 -9.22 19.03
CA LEU A 391 27.43 -8.31 19.77
C LEU A 391 28.10 -9.01 20.98
N LEU A 392 27.36 -9.82 21.73
CA LEU A 392 27.89 -10.61 22.82
C LEU A 392 29.00 -11.57 22.34
N GLU A 393 28.74 -12.29 21.27
CA GLU A 393 29.70 -13.24 20.68
C GLU A 393 30.98 -12.55 20.21
N GLU A 394 30.89 -11.36 19.66
CA GLU A 394 32.03 -10.61 19.16
C GLU A 394 32.81 -9.90 20.30
N ALA A 395 32.10 -9.21 21.18
CA ALA A 395 32.73 -8.38 22.21
C ALA A 395 33.26 -9.18 23.39
N PHE A 396 32.60 -10.30 23.73
CA PHE A 396 32.89 -11.13 24.87
C PHE A 396 32.97 -12.61 24.47
N PRO A 397 34.01 -13.00 23.72
CA PRO A 397 34.22 -14.40 23.36
C PRO A 397 34.40 -15.26 24.60
N LEU A 398 34.01 -16.53 24.54
CA LEU A 398 33.88 -17.45 25.67
C LEU A 398 35.20 -17.76 26.40
N ASP A 399 36.33 -17.50 25.78
CA ASP A 399 37.68 -17.64 26.35
C ASP A 399 38.08 -16.50 27.30
N ARG A 400 37.21 -15.49 27.48
CA ARG A 400 37.49 -14.30 28.29
C ARG A 400 36.44 -14.08 29.36
N PRO A 401 36.84 -13.57 30.53
CA PRO A 401 35.88 -13.24 31.58
C PRO A 401 34.94 -12.14 31.13
N VAL A 402 33.65 -12.40 31.22
CA VAL A 402 32.63 -11.41 30.92
C VAL A 402 32.43 -10.50 32.12
N PRO A 403 32.38 -9.17 31.96
CA PRO A 403 32.10 -8.26 33.06
C PRO A 403 30.82 -8.64 33.80
N GLY A 404 30.88 -8.77 35.13
CA GLY A 404 29.69 -8.96 35.95
C GLY A 404 28.77 -7.72 35.91
N GLY A 405 27.51 -7.90 36.30
CA GLY A 405 26.62 -6.76 36.45
C GLY A 405 25.16 -7.08 36.20
N ALA A 406 24.29 -6.10 36.51
CA ALA A 406 22.85 -6.22 36.42
C ALA A 406 22.33 -6.38 34.98
N TRP A 407 23.15 -6.07 33.98
CA TRP A 407 22.80 -6.19 32.55
C TRP A 407 22.41 -7.63 32.18
N ARG A 408 23.04 -8.63 32.76
CA ARG A 408 22.84 -10.06 32.49
C ARG A 408 21.38 -10.46 32.65
N GLU A 409 20.83 -10.20 33.83
CA GLU A 409 19.45 -10.51 34.16
C GLU A 409 18.47 -9.63 33.38
N GLY A 410 18.82 -8.36 33.16
CA GLY A 410 18.04 -7.44 32.35
C GLY A 410 17.88 -7.90 30.88
N VAL A 411 18.98 -8.36 30.26
CA VAL A 411 18.97 -8.90 28.89
C VAL A 411 18.14 -10.18 28.83
N ARG A 412 18.35 -11.14 29.74
CA ARG A 412 17.58 -12.39 29.77
C ARG A 412 16.07 -12.15 29.83
N ARG A 413 15.62 -11.33 30.79
CA ARG A 413 14.18 -11.03 30.95
C ARG A 413 13.57 -10.37 29.71
N ARG A 414 14.28 -9.43 29.10
CA ARG A 414 13.80 -8.74 27.89
C ARG A 414 13.69 -9.68 26.69
N TRP A 415 14.69 -10.52 26.45
CA TRP A 415 14.69 -11.50 25.37
C TRP A 415 13.60 -12.56 25.57
N LEU A 416 13.41 -12.99 26.82
CA LEU A 416 12.35 -13.94 27.17
C LEU A 416 10.96 -13.35 26.94
N ALA A 417 10.75 -12.08 27.28
CA ALA A 417 9.50 -11.37 27.03
C ALA A 417 9.16 -11.24 25.54
N LEU A 418 10.18 -11.14 24.66
CA LEU A 418 10.04 -11.16 23.20
C LEU A 418 9.89 -12.59 22.64
N GLY A 419 10.03 -13.62 23.50
CA GLY A 419 9.91 -15.02 23.10
C GLY A 419 11.09 -15.56 22.32
N CYS A 420 12.28 -14.96 22.47
CA CYS A 420 13.53 -15.41 21.87
C CYS A 420 14.16 -16.52 22.72
N LEU A 421 13.53 -17.70 22.73
CA LEU A 421 13.91 -18.80 23.64
C LEU A 421 15.26 -19.42 23.29
N GLY A 422 15.56 -19.56 21.99
CA GLY A 422 16.86 -20.08 21.53
C GLY A 422 18.03 -19.18 21.93
N GLU A 423 17.86 -17.85 21.77
CA GLU A 423 18.85 -16.85 22.16
C GLU A 423 19.01 -16.79 23.70
N CYS A 424 17.90 -16.89 24.45
CA CYS A 424 17.97 -17.02 25.92
C CYS A 424 18.70 -18.28 26.36
N ARG A 425 18.42 -19.43 25.74
CA ARG A 425 19.17 -20.68 26.01
C ARG A 425 20.66 -20.47 25.79
N ARG A 426 21.04 -19.90 24.63
CA ARG A 426 22.46 -19.65 24.32
C ARG A 426 23.11 -18.66 25.30
N LEU A 427 22.36 -17.64 25.75
CA LEU A 427 22.82 -16.72 26.78
C LEU A 427 23.12 -17.45 28.11
N LEU A 428 22.23 -18.34 28.57
CA LEU A 428 22.39 -19.12 29.75
C LEU A 428 23.56 -20.11 29.64
N GLU A 429 23.72 -20.78 28.52
CA GLU A 429 24.78 -21.74 28.25
C GLU A 429 26.17 -21.10 28.24
N ALA A 430 26.30 -19.95 27.61
CA ALA A 430 27.58 -19.37 27.25
C ALA A 430 28.03 -18.26 28.18
N TRP A 431 27.18 -17.34 28.57
CA TRP A 431 27.58 -16.14 29.33
C TRP A 431 27.04 -16.06 30.75
N LEU A 432 26.06 -16.92 31.09
CA LEU A 432 25.50 -17.01 32.42
C LEU A 432 25.77 -18.37 33.08
N ALA A 433 26.61 -19.22 32.49
CA ALA A 433 26.85 -20.59 32.96
C ALA A 433 27.21 -20.68 34.47
N ASP A 434 27.98 -19.70 34.98
CA ASP A 434 28.42 -19.65 36.38
C ASP A 434 27.34 -19.07 37.32
N SER A 435 26.30 -18.42 36.81
CA SER A 435 25.29 -17.71 37.61
C SER A 435 23.85 -18.15 37.34
N ALA A 436 23.62 -18.91 36.28
CA ALA A 436 22.30 -19.44 35.95
C ALA A 436 21.85 -20.50 36.95
N THR A 437 20.62 -20.37 37.40
CA THR A 437 19.97 -21.32 38.31
C THR A 437 19.11 -22.33 37.54
N ALA A 438 18.78 -23.45 38.17
CA ALA A 438 17.81 -24.40 37.62
C ALA A 438 16.43 -23.72 37.33
N GLY A 439 16.07 -22.72 38.14
CA GLY A 439 14.85 -21.92 37.93
C GLY A 439 14.86 -21.11 36.67
N ASP A 440 16.00 -20.52 36.25
CA ASP A 440 16.14 -19.77 35.00
C ASP A 440 15.91 -20.65 33.78
N TRP A 441 16.45 -21.89 33.83
CA TRP A 441 16.24 -22.89 32.80
C TRP A 441 14.79 -23.39 32.75
N PHE A 442 14.21 -23.60 33.95
CA PHE A 442 12.84 -24.06 34.05
C PHE A 442 11.82 -23.01 33.54
N GLU A 443 12.13 -21.72 33.68
CA GLU A 443 11.35 -20.66 33.08
C GLU A 443 11.32 -20.77 31.53
N LEU A 444 12.45 -21.13 30.89
CA LEU A 444 12.49 -21.42 29.46
C LEU A 444 11.62 -22.62 29.07
N VAL A 445 11.64 -23.70 29.89
CA VAL A 445 10.80 -24.88 29.68
C VAL A 445 9.31 -24.48 29.63
N LEU A 446 8.86 -23.69 30.61
CA LEU A 446 7.48 -23.27 30.70
C LEU A 446 7.09 -22.42 29.48
N ARG A 447 7.95 -21.51 29.04
CA ARG A 447 7.72 -20.68 27.85
C ARG A 447 7.73 -21.47 26.54
N ALA A 448 8.64 -22.45 26.40
CA ALA A 448 8.65 -23.32 25.23
C ALA A 448 7.35 -24.13 25.11
N ARG A 449 6.84 -24.63 26.25
CA ARG A 449 5.55 -25.32 26.33
C ARG A 449 4.37 -24.40 25.93
N GLU A 450 4.30 -23.19 26.52
CA GLU A 450 3.26 -22.18 26.19
C GLU A 450 3.22 -21.84 24.69
N ARG A 451 4.34 -21.92 24.01
CA ARG A 451 4.46 -21.61 22.57
C ARG A 451 4.31 -22.83 21.66
N GLY A 452 4.21 -24.02 22.23
CA GLY A 452 4.10 -25.26 21.47
C GLY A 452 5.40 -25.69 20.78
N GLU A 453 6.57 -25.20 21.26
CA GLU A 453 7.90 -25.54 20.76
C GLU A 453 8.37 -26.87 21.37
N GLY A 454 7.75 -27.99 20.97
CA GLY A 454 7.92 -29.30 21.58
C GLY A 454 9.36 -29.81 21.61
N ASP A 455 10.10 -29.68 20.51
CA ASP A 455 11.52 -30.11 20.44
C ASP A 455 12.42 -29.32 21.39
N LEU A 456 12.23 -28.00 21.43
CA LEU A 456 12.99 -27.15 22.36
C LEU A 456 12.61 -27.44 23.82
N HIS A 457 11.31 -27.61 24.08
CA HIS A 457 10.81 -27.99 25.41
C HIS A 457 11.49 -29.27 25.92
N HIS A 458 11.51 -30.32 25.08
CA HIS A 458 12.12 -31.60 25.44
C HIS A 458 13.63 -31.47 25.70
N ALA A 459 14.36 -30.78 24.80
CA ALA A 459 15.79 -30.54 24.96
C ALA A 459 16.14 -29.78 26.26
N LEU A 460 15.33 -28.78 26.62
CA LEU A 460 15.52 -27.99 27.85
C LEU A 460 15.28 -28.82 29.10
N LEU A 461 14.30 -29.75 29.09
CA LEU A 461 14.07 -30.67 30.21
C LEU A 461 15.28 -31.60 30.45
N GLU A 462 15.83 -32.22 29.39
CA GLU A 462 17.02 -33.04 29.45
C GLU A 462 18.23 -32.27 30.01
N GLU A 463 18.39 -31.02 29.59
CA GLU A 463 19.48 -30.14 30.00
C GLU A 463 19.41 -29.80 31.50
N ILE A 464 18.21 -29.55 32.03
CA ILE A 464 18.02 -29.30 33.47
C ILE A 464 18.41 -30.54 34.31
N VAL A 465 17.99 -31.73 33.88
CA VAL A 465 18.32 -32.98 34.56
C VAL A 465 19.83 -33.22 34.56
N ALA A 466 20.50 -32.94 33.43
CA ALA A 466 21.95 -33.12 33.30
C ALA A 466 22.77 -32.11 34.10
N ARG A 467 22.39 -30.82 34.08
CA ARG A 467 23.18 -29.73 34.69
C ARG A 467 22.90 -29.53 36.18
N PHE A 468 21.68 -29.79 36.63
CA PHE A 468 21.21 -29.48 37.98
C PHE A 468 20.57 -30.69 38.67
N PRO A 469 21.22 -31.88 38.70
CA PRO A 469 20.58 -33.14 39.12
C PRO A 469 20.02 -33.13 40.54
N ALA A 470 20.56 -32.26 41.41
CA ALA A 470 20.11 -32.13 42.80
C ALA A 470 19.06 -31.06 43.04
N SER A 471 18.59 -30.36 41.99
CA SER A 471 17.61 -29.28 42.12
C SER A 471 16.17 -29.80 42.16
N PRO A 472 15.23 -29.09 42.79
CA PRO A 472 13.80 -29.40 42.72
C PRO A 472 13.26 -29.37 41.28
N GLU A 473 13.81 -28.49 40.45
CA GLU A 473 13.45 -28.34 39.03
C GLU A 473 13.85 -29.57 38.22
N ALA A 474 14.98 -30.20 38.52
CA ALA A 474 15.38 -31.46 37.86
C ALA A 474 14.39 -32.59 38.15
N GLY A 475 13.88 -32.67 39.40
CA GLY A 475 12.81 -33.62 39.72
C GLY A 475 11.52 -33.40 38.92
N LYS A 476 11.12 -32.15 38.76
CA LYS A 476 9.99 -31.79 37.92
C LYS A 476 10.25 -32.09 36.43
N ALA A 477 11.44 -31.77 35.94
CA ALA A 477 11.83 -32.03 34.55
C ALA A 477 11.83 -33.51 34.22
N HIS A 478 12.38 -34.33 35.11
CA HIS A 478 12.39 -35.78 34.97
C HIS A 478 10.97 -36.36 34.92
N PHE A 479 10.09 -35.90 35.81
CA PHE A 479 8.68 -36.30 35.80
C PHE A 479 7.98 -35.92 34.47
N MET A 480 8.25 -34.73 33.93
CA MET A 480 7.67 -34.28 32.66
C MET A 480 8.20 -35.09 31.47
N LEU A 481 9.48 -35.50 31.47
CA LEU A 481 10.07 -36.36 30.45
C LEU A 481 9.44 -37.77 30.45
N GLU A 482 9.14 -38.32 31.62
CA GLU A 482 8.56 -39.66 31.76
C GLU A 482 7.06 -39.72 31.39
N HIS A 483 6.31 -38.66 31.66
CA HIS A 483 4.85 -38.66 31.55
C HIS A 483 4.29 -37.85 30.36
N GLY A 484 5.19 -37.25 29.58
CA GLY A 484 4.78 -36.58 28.31
C GLY A 484 3.93 -35.33 28.49
N HIS A 485 4.10 -34.57 29.57
CA HIS A 485 3.28 -33.37 29.88
C HIS A 485 3.99 -32.07 29.62
#